data_0c76a0f74bdd2d6865727c2321a5df5e
#
_entry.id   0c76a0f74bdd2d6865727c2321a5df5e
#
_cell.length_a   1.000
_cell.length_b   1.000
_cell.length_c   1.000
_cell.angle_alpha   90.00
_cell.angle_beta   90.00
_cell.angle_gamma   90.00
#
_symmetry.space_group_name_H-M   'P 1'
#
loop_
_entity.id
_entity.type
_entity.pdbx_description
1 polymer ?
#
loop_
_entity_poly.entity_id
_entity_poly.type
_entity_poly.pdbx_seq_one_letter_code
_entity_poly.pdbx_strand_id
1 'polypeptide(L)'
;MIVTILYIGVGVVAAGVFPVEHVAGQNLSKVAREILPTPLYIFFIVGGAMVALVTSLNANLGWLQAPIAQAAEDGWWPKFFAKRNDKFGTPHYIILTIYVLCSVIILSGMNVGDIANIGNTLANCVQVILCLAIITMPKKIPEIWKRSQFHINDKLYTFLCVMGALVSAAFVYYECLEIHMNYVIGILTYLAVACI
;
A
#
# COMPACT_ATOMS: atom_id res chain seq x y z
N MET A 1 19.22 0.47 -3.31
CA MET A 1 20.15 0.73 -4.42
C MET A 1 19.93 -0.20 -5.61
N ILE A 2 19.94 -1.54 -5.47
CA ILE A 2 19.74 -2.49 -6.60
C ILE A 2 18.42 -2.25 -7.32
N VAL A 3 17.32 -2.14 -6.59
CA VAL A 3 15.99 -1.90 -7.14
C VAL A 3 15.92 -0.57 -7.90
N THR A 4 16.54 0.49 -7.36
CA THR A 4 16.59 1.80 -8.02
C THR A 4 17.31 1.72 -9.38
N ILE A 5 18.43 1.01 -9.43
CA ILE A 5 19.20 0.81 -10.69
C ILE A 5 18.34 0.04 -11.70
N LEU A 6 17.63 -1.01 -11.27
CA LEU A 6 16.74 -1.78 -12.14
C LEU A 6 15.60 -0.91 -12.69
N TYR A 7 14.93 -0.11 -11.85
CA TYR A 7 13.86 0.78 -12.31
C TYR A 7 14.36 1.84 -13.30
N ILE A 8 15.51 2.46 -13.00
CA ILE A 8 16.14 3.42 -13.93
C ILE A 8 16.49 2.72 -15.26
N GLY A 9 17.09 1.53 -15.20
CA GLY A 9 17.43 0.75 -16.40
C GLY A 9 16.22 0.44 -17.27
N VAL A 10 15.13 -0.03 -16.66
CA VAL A 10 13.87 -0.31 -17.35
C VAL A 10 13.27 0.97 -17.96
N GLY A 11 13.29 2.09 -17.22
CA GLY A 11 12.80 3.37 -17.72
C GLY A 11 13.59 3.89 -18.92
N VAL A 12 14.92 3.79 -18.87
CA VAL A 12 15.79 4.19 -19.99
C VAL A 12 15.55 3.33 -21.22
N VAL A 13 15.43 2.01 -21.06
CA VAL A 13 15.11 1.11 -22.18
C VAL A 13 13.76 1.42 -22.80
N ALA A 14 12.74 1.66 -21.96
CA ALA A 14 11.40 2.00 -22.44
C ALA A 14 11.38 3.31 -23.23
N ALA A 15 12.09 4.34 -22.76
CA ALA A 15 12.23 5.64 -23.43
C ALA A 15 13.09 5.57 -24.71
N GLY A 16 13.97 4.56 -24.82
CA GLY A 16 14.76 4.30 -26.02
C GLY A 16 13.98 3.61 -27.16
N VAL A 17 12.88 2.93 -26.82
CA VAL A 17 12.07 2.19 -27.82
C VAL A 17 10.94 3.06 -28.37
N PHE A 18 10.30 3.84 -27.51
CA PHE A 18 9.21 4.73 -27.89
C PHE A 18 9.41 6.14 -27.32
N PRO A 19 8.85 7.18 -27.95
CA PRO A 19 8.77 8.50 -27.35
C PRO A 19 8.13 8.44 -25.97
N VAL A 20 8.67 9.23 -25.03
CA VAL A 20 8.23 9.25 -23.62
C VAL A 20 6.70 9.43 -23.49
N GLU A 21 6.11 10.25 -24.36
CA GLU A 21 4.66 10.52 -24.40
C GLU A 21 3.83 9.24 -24.67
N HIS A 22 4.40 8.26 -25.40
CA HIS A 22 3.74 7.00 -25.72
C HIS A 22 3.93 5.92 -24.66
N VAL A 23 4.90 6.07 -23.76
CA VAL A 23 5.24 5.10 -22.71
C VAL A 23 4.75 5.57 -21.34
N ALA A 24 4.66 6.87 -21.13
CA ALA A 24 4.19 7.43 -19.88
C ALA A 24 2.79 6.92 -19.52
N GLY A 25 2.65 6.35 -18.33
CA GLY A 25 1.39 5.78 -17.84
C GLY A 25 0.94 4.48 -18.53
N GLN A 26 1.76 3.92 -19.44
CA GLN A 26 1.44 2.67 -20.16
C GLN A 26 2.13 1.46 -19.52
N ASN A 27 1.55 0.27 -19.80
CA ASN A 27 2.12 -0.97 -19.33
C ASN A 27 3.40 -1.32 -20.12
N LEU A 28 4.46 -1.71 -19.43
CA LEU A 28 5.73 -2.15 -20.02
C LEU A 28 5.60 -3.33 -20.99
N SER A 29 4.50 -4.05 -20.95
CA SER A 29 4.22 -5.15 -21.92
C SER A 29 4.21 -4.67 -23.37
N LYS A 30 3.87 -3.40 -23.65
CA LYS A 30 3.94 -2.82 -24.99
C LYS A 30 5.38 -2.72 -25.47
N VAL A 31 6.27 -2.23 -24.62
CA VAL A 31 7.70 -2.13 -24.92
C VAL A 31 8.34 -3.50 -25.08
N ALA A 32 8.00 -4.43 -24.17
CA ALA A 32 8.50 -5.80 -24.22
C ALA A 32 8.08 -6.54 -25.51
N ARG A 33 6.87 -6.29 -26.00
CA ARG A 33 6.38 -6.89 -27.25
C ARG A 33 7.16 -6.46 -28.48
N GLU A 34 7.69 -5.24 -28.48
CA GLU A 34 8.46 -4.69 -29.60
C GLU A 34 9.89 -5.24 -29.61
N ILE A 35 10.50 -5.41 -28.42
CA ILE A 35 11.91 -5.78 -28.31
C ILE A 35 12.10 -7.30 -28.29
N LEU A 36 11.17 -8.04 -27.65
CA LEU A 36 11.37 -9.46 -27.37
C LEU A 36 10.74 -10.35 -28.47
N PRO A 37 11.46 -11.38 -28.91
CA PRO A 37 10.84 -12.42 -29.74
C PRO A 37 9.72 -13.13 -28.96
N THR A 38 8.71 -13.64 -29.68
CA THR A 38 7.47 -14.18 -29.11
C THR A 38 7.67 -15.14 -27.93
N PRO A 39 8.61 -16.09 -27.92
CA PRO A 39 8.79 -16.98 -26.76
C PRO A 39 9.26 -16.25 -25.52
N LEU A 40 10.17 -15.28 -25.65
CA LEU A 40 10.67 -14.46 -24.54
C LEU A 40 9.60 -13.48 -24.04
N TYR A 41 8.77 -12.95 -24.94
CA TYR A 41 7.64 -12.11 -24.54
C TYR A 41 6.62 -12.90 -23.71
N ILE A 42 6.27 -14.12 -24.13
CA ILE A 42 5.37 -14.99 -23.35
C ILE A 42 5.99 -15.30 -21.99
N PHE A 43 7.27 -15.62 -21.92
CA PHE A 43 7.97 -15.85 -20.65
C PHE A 43 7.96 -14.60 -19.77
N PHE A 44 8.18 -13.41 -20.33
CA PHE A 44 8.13 -12.14 -19.61
C PHE A 44 6.74 -11.89 -18.99
N ILE A 45 5.66 -12.12 -19.75
CA ILE A 45 4.29 -11.90 -19.26
C ILE A 45 3.89 -12.98 -18.23
N VAL A 46 4.06 -14.25 -18.56
CA VAL A 46 3.59 -15.36 -17.71
C VAL A 46 4.56 -15.62 -16.55
N GLY A 47 5.84 -15.80 -16.85
CA GLY A 47 6.86 -16.13 -15.86
C GLY A 47 7.28 -14.94 -15.00
N GLY A 48 7.24 -13.73 -15.54
CA GLY A 48 7.56 -12.51 -14.81
C GLY A 48 6.32 -11.85 -14.20
N ALA A 49 5.51 -11.21 -15.04
CA ALA A 49 4.43 -10.35 -14.57
C ALA A 49 3.32 -11.11 -13.82
N MET A 50 2.81 -12.22 -14.37
CA MET A 50 1.73 -12.98 -13.72
C MET A 50 2.18 -13.63 -12.42
N VAL A 51 3.38 -14.25 -12.39
CA VAL A 51 3.91 -14.87 -11.17
C VAL A 51 4.16 -13.80 -10.12
N ALA A 52 4.70 -12.64 -10.47
CA ALA A 52 4.90 -11.52 -9.56
C ALA A 52 3.56 -11.02 -8.97
N LEU A 53 2.52 -10.89 -9.79
CA LEU A 53 1.19 -10.49 -9.32
C LEU A 53 0.59 -11.52 -8.35
N VAL A 54 0.65 -12.81 -8.67
CA VAL A 54 0.12 -13.88 -7.81
C VAL A 54 0.84 -13.92 -6.46
N THR A 55 2.17 -13.81 -6.47
CA THR A 55 2.97 -13.80 -5.22
C THR A 55 2.69 -12.56 -4.39
N SER A 56 2.56 -11.38 -5.02
CA SER A 56 2.22 -10.14 -4.34
C SER A 56 0.80 -10.18 -3.74
N LEU A 57 -0.17 -10.71 -4.47
CA LEU A 57 -1.54 -10.90 -3.95
C LEU A 57 -1.55 -11.83 -2.73
N ASN A 58 -0.83 -12.96 -2.81
CA ASN A 58 -0.74 -13.90 -1.68
C ASN A 58 -0.09 -13.25 -0.44
N ALA A 59 1.00 -12.50 -0.63
CA ALA A 59 1.67 -11.79 0.45
C ALA A 59 0.77 -10.72 1.09
N ASN A 60 0.08 -9.91 0.25
CA ASN A 60 -0.84 -8.87 0.74
C ASN A 60 -2.04 -9.46 1.48
N LEU A 61 -2.64 -10.54 0.99
CA LEU A 61 -3.71 -11.22 1.71
C LEU A 61 -3.24 -11.74 3.07
N GLY A 62 -2.05 -12.34 3.15
CA GLY A 62 -1.46 -12.78 4.41
C GLY A 62 -1.23 -11.63 5.39
N TRP A 63 -0.72 -10.51 4.90
CA TRP A 63 -0.42 -9.33 5.72
C TRP A 63 -1.69 -8.62 6.22
N LEU A 64 -2.72 -8.48 5.38
CA LEU A 64 -3.96 -7.79 5.73
C LEU A 64 -4.82 -8.54 6.76
N GLN A 65 -4.77 -9.87 6.77
CA GLN A 65 -5.61 -10.69 7.65
C GLN A 65 -5.26 -10.52 9.13
N ALA A 66 -3.97 -10.44 9.47
CA ALA A 66 -3.51 -10.47 10.85
C ALA A 66 -4.02 -9.29 11.69
N PRO A 67 -3.88 -8.01 11.26
CA PRO A 67 -4.36 -6.88 12.04
C PRO A 67 -5.88 -6.84 12.14
N ILE A 68 -6.61 -7.25 11.09
CA ILE A 68 -8.09 -7.28 11.12
C ILE A 68 -8.59 -8.36 12.08
N ALA A 69 -7.97 -9.56 12.06
CA ALA A 69 -8.31 -10.63 12.99
C ALA A 69 -8.03 -10.21 14.44
N GLN A 70 -6.88 -9.57 14.69
CA GLN A 70 -6.53 -9.07 16.01
C GLN A 70 -7.51 -7.99 16.47
N ALA A 71 -7.88 -7.03 15.63
CA ALA A 71 -8.88 -6.01 15.94
C ALA A 71 -10.25 -6.62 16.29
N ALA A 72 -10.61 -7.74 15.65
CA ALA A 72 -11.83 -8.47 15.97
C ALA A 72 -11.73 -9.24 17.30
N GLU A 73 -10.56 -9.80 17.64
CA GLU A 73 -10.27 -10.42 18.93
C GLU A 73 -10.33 -9.38 20.07
N ASP A 74 -9.81 -8.18 19.83
CA ASP A 74 -9.80 -7.07 20.78
C ASP A 74 -11.19 -6.39 20.94
N GLY A 75 -12.18 -6.78 20.13
CA GLY A 75 -13.56 -6.31 20.23
C GLY A 75 -13.86 -5.02 19.43
N TRP A 76 -12.93 -4.52 18.62
CA TRP A 76 -13.12 -3.37 17.73
C TRP A 76 -13.97 -3.73 16.49
N TRP A 77 -13.96 -5.02 16.10
CA TRP A 77 -14.71 -5.54 14.98
C TRP A 77 -15.61 -6.70 15.42
N PRO A 78 -16.66 -7.04 14.65
CA PRO A 78 -17.51 -8.17 14.97
C PRO A 78 -16.72 -9.47 15.12
N LYS A 79 -16.96 -10.22 16.18
CA LYS A 79 -16.19 -11.43 16.57
C LYS A 79 -16.13 -12.52 15.50
N PHE A 80 -17.07 -12.54 14.54
CA PHE A 80 -17.05 -13.53 13.46
C PHE A 80 -15.82 -13.36 12.54
N PHE A 81 -15.24 -12.15 12.44
CA PHE A 81 -14.00 -11.93 11.69
C PHE A 81 -12.79 -12.58 12.33
N ALA A 82 -12.79 -12.79 13.64
CA ALA A 82 -11.72 -13.52 14.33
C ALA A 82 -11.79 -15.03 14.11
N LYS A 83 -12.95 -15.56 13.63
CA LYS A 83 -13.13 -17.00 13.45
C LYS A 83 -12.22 -17.55 12.36
N ARG A 84 -11.39 -18.52 12.73
CA ARG A 84 -10.46 -19.20 11.83
C ARG A 84 -11.04 -20.54 11.36
N ASN A 85 -10.65 -20.96 10.17
CA ASN A 85 -11.01 -22.26 9.63
C ASN A 85 -10.20 -23.36 10.35
N ASP A 86 -10.87 -24.40 10.85
CA ASP A 86 -10.24 -25.48 11.63
C ASP A 86 -9.18 -26.26 10.83
N LYS A 87 -9.35 -26.35 9.50
CA LYS A 87 -8.43 -27.11 8.64
C LYS A 87 -7.19 -26.32 8.24
N PHE A 88 -7.33 -25.02 7.96
CA PHE A 88 -6.27 -24.17 7.38
C PHE A 88 -5.79 -23.08 8.33
N GLY A 89 -6.45 -22.87 9.46
CA GLY A 89 -6.12 -21.80 10.41
C GLY A 89 -6.35 -20.37 9.88
N THR A 90 -6.97 -20.22 8.71
CA THR A 90 -7.15 -18.92 8.05
C THR A 90 -8.48 -18.26 8.42
N PRO A 91 -8.52 -16.92 8.60
CA PRO A 91 -9.75 -16.18 8.86
C PRO A 91 -10.55 -15.98 7.57
N HIS A 92 -11.29 -17.01 7.16
CA HIS A 92 -11.99 -17.06 5.88
C HIS A 92 -13.03 -15.96 5.67
N TYR A 93 -13.66 -15.44 6.72
CA TYR A 93 -14.60 -14.31 6.61
C TYR A 93 -13.90 -13.03 6.19
N ILE A 94 -12.68 -12.78 6.66
CA ILE A 94 -11.87 -11.63 6.26
C ILE A 94 -11.52 -11.75 4.76
N ILE A 95 -11.05 -12.92 4.34
CA ILE A 95 -10.69 -13.16 2.94
C ILE A 95 -11.90 -12.97 2.02
N LEU A 96 -13.06 -13.51 2.41
CA LEU A 96 -14.30 -13.35 1.65
C LEU A 96 -14.72 -11.88 1.54
N THR A 97 -14.62 -11.13 2.63
CA THR A 97 -14.94 -9.69 2.63
C THR A 97 -14.01 -8.92 1.69
N ILE A 98 -12.70 -9.17 1.77
CA ILE A 98 -11.71 -8.55 0.87
C ILE A 98 -12.03 -8.92 -0.59
N TYR A 99 -12.34 -10.18 -0.87
CA TYR A 99 -12.68 -10.64 -2.20
C TYR A 99 -13.92 -9.90 -2.76
N VAL A 100 -14.98 -9.79 -1.96
CA VAL A 100 -16.20 -9.08 -2.36
C VAL A 100 -15.91 -7.60 -2.61
N LEU A 101 -15.17 -6.93 -1.72
CA LEU A 101 -14.80 -5.52 -1.89
C LEU A 101 -13.99 -5.30 -3.17
N CYS A 102 -12.96 -6.12 -3.41
CA CYS A 102 -12.16 -6.05 -4.63
C CYS A 102 -13.01 -6.30 -5.89
N SER A 103 -13.93 -7.26 -5.83
CA SER A 103 -14.84 -7.55 -6.96
C SER A 103 -15.76 -6.36 -7.27
N VAL A 104 -16.30 -5.70 -6.25
CA VAL A 104 -17.13 -4.50 -6.44
C VAL A 104 -16.32 -3.37 -7.08
N ILE A 105 -15.08 -3.14 -6.63
CA ILE A 105 -14.20 -2.11 -7.20
C ILE A 105 -13.88 -2.42 -8.67
N ILE A 106 -13.57 -3.68 -9.00
CA ILE A 106 -13.29 -4.09 -10.38
C ILE A 106 -14.53 -3.88 -11.27
N LEU A 107 -15.72 -4.26 -10.78
CA LEU A 107 -16.98 -4.11 -11.52
C LEU A 107 -17.40 -2.64 -11.68
N SER A 108 -16.96 -1.75 -10.80
CA SER A 108 -17.21 -0.30 -10.94
C SER A 108 -16.48 0.34 -12.13
N GLY A 109 -15.52 -0.36 -12.74
CA GLY A 109 -14.74 0.13 -13.87
C GLY A 109 -13.75 1.25 -13.54
N MET A 110 -13.41 1.43 -12.25
CA MET A 110 -12.42 2.42 -11.83
C MET A 110 -11.06 2.13 -12.45
N ASN A 111 -10.33 3.19 -12.81
CA ASN A 111 -8.97 3.07 -13.31
C ASN A 111 -8.03 2.57 -12.18
N VAL A 112 -7.10 1.67 -12.52
CA VAL A 112 -6.11 1.13 -11.59
C VAL A 112 -5.26 2.24 -10.95
N GLY A 113 -4.94 3.29 -11.72
CA GLY A 113 -4.23 4.47 -11.22
C GLY A 113 -4.99 5.20 -10.11
N ASP A 114 -6.29 5.42 -10.30
CA ASP A 114 -7.15 6.09 -9.30
C ASP A 114 -7.26 5.27 -8.02
N ILE A 115 -7.41 3.94 -8.15
CA ILE A 115 -7.46 3.01 -7.01
C ILE A 115 -6.13 3.07 -6.22
N ALA A 116 -5.01 3.06 -6.93
CA ALA A 116 -3.69 3.13 -6.31
C ALA A 116 -3.48 4.48 -5.59
N ASN A 117 -3.85 5.59 -6.22
CA ASN A 117 -3.73 6.92 -5.63
C ASN A 117 -4.60 7.06 -4.38
N ILE A 118 -5.86 6.59 -4.40
CA ILE A 118 -6.73 6.60 -3.22
C ILE A 118 -6.12 5.77 -2.09
N GLY A 119 -5.63 4.56 -2.39
CA GLY A 119 -4.99 3.68 -1.43
C GLY A 119 -3.74 4.30 -0.80
N ASN A 120 -2.88 4.91 -1.60
CA ASN A 120 -1.67 5.60 -1.13
C ASN A 120 -2.01 6.80 -0.26
N THR A 121 -2.99 7.63 -0.68
CA THR A 121 -3.43 8.79 0.10
C THR A 121 -3.94 8.38 1.49
N LEU A 122 -4.77 7.33 1.56
CA LEU A 122 -5.24 6.80 2.85
C LEU A 122 -4.08 6.28 3.71
N ALA A 123 -3.13 5.54 3.13
CA ALA A 123 -1.96 5.04 3.83
C ALA A 123 -1.09 6.18 4.37
N ASN A 124 -0.85 7.23 3.57
CA ASN A 124 -0.10 8.41 3.99
C ASN A 124 -0.82 9.21 5.08
N CYS A 125 -2.16 9.33 5.04
CA CYS A 125 -2.94 9.92 6.14
C CYS A 125 -2.75 9.16 7.45
N VAL A 126 -2.84 7.82 7.42
CA VAL A 126 -2.58 6.98 8.60
C VAL A 126 -1.14 7.15 9.08
N GLN A 127 -0.17 7.24 8.16
CA GLN A 127 1.24 7.47 8.51
C GLN A 127 1.46 8.79 9.23
N VAL A 128 0.80 9.88 8.84
CA VAL A 128 0.84 11.16 9.55
C VAL A 128 0.35 10.99 11.00
N ILE A 129 -0.81 10.35 11.17
CA ILE A 129 -1.40 10.10 12.49
C ILE A 129 -0.45 9.25 13.35
N LEU A 130 0.11 8.17 12.79
CA LEU A 130 1.07 7.32 13.47
C LEU A 130 2.31 8.10 13.90
N CYS A 131 2.92 8.88 13.01
CA CYS A 131 4.09 9.68 13.34
C CYS A 131 3.82 10.66 14.50
N LEU A 132 2.64 11.29 14.52
CA LEU A 132 2.23 12.17 15.62
C LEU A 132 1.97 11.40 16.92
N ALA A 133 1.31 10.26 16.84
CA ALA A 133 0.99 9.43 18.01
C ALA A 133 2.23 8.92 18.72
N ILE A 134 3.23 8.44 17.95
CA ILE A 134 4.44 7.85 18.52
C ILE A 134 5.40 8.89 19.16
N ILE A 135 5.25 10.18 18.88
CA ILE A 135 6.03 11.24 19.56
C ILE A 135 5.87 11.15 21.09
N THR A 136 4.71 10.73 21.56
CA THR A 136 4.42 10.63 23.00
C THR A 136 4.94 9.35 23.63
N MET A 137 5.43 8.40 22.85
CA MET A 137 5.88 7.07 23.31
C MET A 137 6.94 7.11 24.42
N PRO A 138 8.02 7.94 24.34
CA PRO A 138 9.03 8.00 25.38
C PRO A 138 8.47 8.44 26.75
N LYS A 139 7.41 9.27 26.74
CA LYS A 139 6.76 9.77 27.95
C LYS A 139 5.72 8.79 28.51
N LYS A 140 4.94 8.13 27.63
CA LYS A 140 3.85 7.24 28.05
C LYS A 140 4.33 5.85 28.45
N ILE A 141 5.39 5.34 27.82
CA ILE A 141 5.86 3.96 28.01
C ILE A 141 7.41 3.96 28.18
N PRO A 142 7.93 4.64 29.24
CA PRO A 142 9.38 4.84 29.39
C PRO A 142 10.15 3.52 29.61
N GLU A 143 9.52 2.53 30.21
CA GLU A 143 10.17 1.23 30.48
C GLU A 143 10.46 0.45 29.20
N ILE A 144 9.48 0.38 28.29
CA ILE A 144 9.63 -0.29 26.99
C ILE A 144 10.59 0.51 26.11
N TRP A 145 10.49 1.84 26.12
CA TRP A 145 11.36 2.73 25.37
C TRP A 145 12.83 2.54 25.72
N LYS A 146 13.17 2.51 27.01
CA LYS A 146 14.54 2.31 27.47
C LYS A 146 15.10 0.91 27.20
N ARG A 147 14.25 -0.11 27.10
CA ARG A 147 14.63 -1.50 26.79
C ARG A 147 14.74 -1.77 25.29
N SER A 148 14.36 -0.83 24.45
CA SER A 148 14.43 -0.99 22.99
C SER A 148 15.89 -1.14 22.53
N GLN A 149 16.14 -2.10 21.67
CA GLN A 149 17.46 -2.30 21.02
C GLN A 149 17.88 -1.10 20.15
N PHE A 150 16.90 -0.35 19.63
CA PHE A 150 17.11 0.85 18.82
C PHE A 150 16.85 2.13 19.62
N HIS A 151 17.26 2.16 20.89
CA HIS A 151 17.12 3.36 21.70
C HIS A 151 18.00 4.47 21.14
N ILE A 152 17.35 5.56 20.71
CA ILE A 152 18.01 6.78 20.21
C ILE A 152 17.67 7.95 21.15
N ASN A 153 18.43 9.04 21.04
CA ASN A 153 18.18 10.24 21.82
C ASN A 153 16.75 10.76 21.56
N ASP A 154 16.00 11.06 22.63
CA ASP A 154 14.59 11.51 22.57
C ASP A 154 14.38 12.73 21.66
N LYS A 155 15.36 13.65 21.60
CA LYS A 155 15.32 14.81 20.71
C LYS A 155 15.42 14.40 19.22
N LEU A 156 16.34 13.49 18.91
CA LEU A 156 16.51 12.97 17.55
C LEU A 156 15.26 12.17 17.15
N TYR A 157 14.74 11.35 18.05
CA TYR A 157 13.50 10.60 17.83
C TYR A 157 12.33 11.53 17.50
N THR A 158 12.09 12.55 18.33
CA THR A 158 11.03 13.54 18.08
C THR A 158 11.23 14.26 16.76
N PHE A 159 12.46 14.64 16.42
CA PHE A 159 12.78 15.27 15.15
C PHE A 159 12.43 14.35 13.95
N LEU A 160 12.82 13.06 14.02
CA LEU A 160 12.51 12.09 12.97
C LEU A 160 11.00 11.86 12.81
N CYS A 161 10.25 11.79 13.92
CA CYS A 161 8.80 11.66 13.88
C CYS A 161 8.12 12.90 13.23
N VAL A 162 8.56 14.09 13.59
CA VAL A 162 8.05 15.34 13.00
C VAL A 162 8.38 15.42 11.51
N MET A 163 9.61 15.10 11.14
CA MET A 163 10.02 15.05 9.72
C MET A 163 9.22 14.02 8.94
N GLY A 164 9.01 12.82 9.50
CA GLY A 164 8.16 11.80 8.91
C GLY A 164 6.72 12.27 8.70
N ALA A 165 6.14 12.93 9.69
CA ALA A 165 4.80 13.51 9.59
C ALA A 165 4.71 14.59 8.49
N LEU A 166 5.71 15.48 8.41
CA LEU A 166 5.74 16.55 7.40
C LEU A 166 5.90 15.98 5.98
N VAL A 167 6.79 15.01 5.79
CA VAL A 167 6.98 14.34 4.50
C VAL A 167 5.71 13.61 4.07
N SER A 168 5.08 12.83 4.96
CA SER A 168 3.83 12.15 4.65
C SER A 168 2.69 13.12 4.36
N ALA A 169 2.60 14.24 5.09
CA ALA A 169 1.62 15.29 4.82
C ALA A 169 1.84 15.97 3.46
N ALA A 170 3.10 16.18 3.06
CA ALA A 170 3.42 16.68 1.74
C ALA A 170 3.00 15.70 0.63
N PHE A 171 3.21 14.40 0.82
CA PHE A 171 2.70 13.37 -0.12
C PHE A 171 1.18 13.40 -0.21
N VAL A 172 0.46 13.44 0.91
CA VAL A 172 -1.02 13.58 0.91
C VAL A 172 -1.45 14.79 0.11
N TYR A 173 -0.78 15.94 0.29
CA TYR A 173 -1.10 17.15 -0.44
C TYR A 173 -0.94 16.97 -1.96
N TYR A 174 0.20 16.40 -2.43
CA TYR A 174 0.43 16.17 -3.86
C TYR A 174 -0.52 15.13 -4.44
N GLU A 175 -0.78 14.04 -3.74
CA GLU A 175 -1.72 13.00 -4.18
C GLU A 175 -3.14 13.54 -4.29
N CYS A 176 -3.57 14.40 -3.36
CA CYS A 176 -4.88 15.06 -3.44
C CYS A 176 -5.03 16.00 -4.64
N LEU A 177 -3.92 16.55 -5.17
CA LEU A 177 -3.98 17.37 -6.39
C LEU A 177 -4.21 16.55 -7.66
N GLU A 178 -3.78 15.28 -7.66
CA GLU A 178 -3.92 14.37 -8.81
C GLU A 178 -5.28 13.63 -8.80
N ILE A 179 -5.92 13.52 -7.64
CA ILE A 179 -7.19 12.79 -7.46
C ILE A 179 -8.38 13.71 -7.75
N HIS A 180 -9.40 13.18 -8.43
CA HIS A 180 -10.64 13.92 -8.64
C HIS A 180 -11.28 14.34 -7.31
N MET A 181 -11.76 15.57 -7.22
CA MET A 181 -12.33 16.17 -5.99
C MET A 181 -13.39 15.29 -5.31
N ASN A 182 -14.17 14.52 -6.07
CA ASN A 182 -15.17 13.62 -5.52
C ASN A 182 -14.56 12.52 -4.64
N TYR A 183 -13.37 12.00 -5.00
CA TYR A 183 -12.67 11.00 -4.20
C TYR A 183 -12.03 11.60 -2.96
N VAL A 184 -11.54 12.85 -3.05
CA VAL A 184 -11.01 13.57 -1.87
C VAL A 184 -12.10 13.74 -0.82
N ILE A 185 -13.32 14.16 -1.24
CA ILE A 185 -14.47 14.26 -0.33
C ILE A 185 -14.80 12.89 0.30
N GLY A 186 -14.75 11.81 -0.49
CA GLY A 186 -14.94 10.44 0.02
C GLY A 186 -13.92 10.05 1.08
N ILE A 187 -12.64 10.33 0.86
CA ILE A 187 -11.54 10.09 1.81
C ILE A 187 -11.77 10.88 3.11
N LEU A 188 -12.08 12.16 3.02
CA LEU A 188 -12.34 13.01 4.18
C LEU A 188 -13.56 12.54 4.98
N THR A 189 -14.62 12.13 4.29
CA THR A 189 -15.82 11.57 4.92
C THR A 189 -15.51 10.26 5.65
N TYR A 190 -14.73 9.37 5.01
CA TYR A 190 -14.30 8.12 5.62
C TYR A 190 -13.45 8.37 6.88
N LEU A 191 -12.46 9.26 6.81
CA LEU A 191 -11.64 9.60 7.96
C LEU A 191 -12.45 10.23 9.10
N ALA A 192 -13.41 11.10 8.78
CA ALA A 192 -14.29 11.69 9.79
C ALA A 192 -15.15 10.64 10.51
N VAL A 193 -15.71 9.68 9.75
CA VAL A 193 -16.50 8.57 10.34
C VAL A 193 -15.62 7.61 11.13
N ALA A 194 -14.39 7.35 10.69
CA ALA A 194 -13.47 6.45 11.39
C ALA A 194 -12.92 7.05 12.70
N CYS A 195 -13.00 8.37 12.91
CA CYS A 195 -12.56 9.05 14.13
C CYS A 195 -13.68 9.20 15.19
N ILE A 196 -14.92 8.79 14.90
CA ILE A 196 -16.06 8.76 15.82
C ILE A 196 -16.17 7.38 16.47
#